data_187705ac2e9542c7483d4c3a6f781f70
#
_entry.id   187705ac2e9542c7483d4c3a6f781f70
#
_cell.length_a   1.000
_cell.length_b   1.000
_cell.length_c   1.000
_cell.angle_alpha   90.00
_cell.angle_beta   90.00
_cell.angle_gamma   90.00
#
_symmetry.space_group_name_H-M   'P 1'
#
loop_
_entity.id
_entity.type
_entity.pdbx_description
1 polymer ?
#
loop_
_entity_poly.entity_id
_entity_poly.type
_entity_poly.pdbx_seq_one_letter_code
_entity_poly.pdbx_strand_id
1 'polypeptide(L)'
;TLLASSAASDVYKRQVLIIMWIADGWKEYEVIDTSKGEKLERWGDYLLVRPDPQVIWDTPRKNRGWKHMNGHYHRSSRGGGEWEFFDLPHQWELHYKDLTFNLKPFSFKHTGLFPEQAVNWDWFGEKIRNAGRPIKVLNLFAYTGGATLAAAAAGASVTHVDASKGMVNWAKENAAASGLSGAPIRWLVDDCVKFVEREIRRGNHYDAIIMDPPSYGRGPKGEIWKIEDAIHPLIKLCTKILSDDPLFFLVNSYTTGLAPAVLTYMLATELKPWKGSVESQEIGLPVTESGLVLPCGASGRWCSSR
;
A
#
# COMPACT_ATOMS: atom_id res chain seq x y z
N THR A 1 25.36 -31.32 -1.87
CA THR A 1 25.33 -29.89 -2.32
C THR A 1 23.90 -29.35 -2.43
N LEU A 2 22.94 -30.14 -2.92
CA LEU A 2 21.52 -29.75 -3.03
C LEU A 2 20.81 -29.58 -1.67
N LEU A 3 21.13 -30.42 -0.68
CA LEU A 3 20.56 -30.36 0.67
C LEU A 3 21.02 -29.10 1.45
N ALA A 4 22.28 -28.65 1.25
CA ALA A 4 22.80 -27.46 1.89
C ALA A 4 22.16 -26.16 1.31
N SER A 5 21.85 -26.14 0.02
CA SER A 5 21.14 -25.04 -0.64
C SER A 5 19.69 -24.88 -0.15
N SER A 6 18.98 -26.01 0.03
CA SER A 6 17.63 -26.03 0.58
C SER A 6 17.57 -25.52 2.02
N ALA A 7 18.47 -25.98 2.88
CA ALA A 7 18.51 -25.58 4.28
C ALA A 7 18.86 -24.08 4.46
N ALA A 8 19.77 -23.54 3.66
CA ALA A 8 20.11 -22.12 3.69
C ALA A 8 18.92 -21.25 3.21
N SER A 9 18.20 -21.68 2.17
CA SER A 9 16.97 -21.03 1.71
C SER A 9 15.87 -21.05 2.78
N ASP A 10 15.73 -22.16 3.49
CA ASP A 10 14.71 -22.31 4.55
C ASP A 10 15.04 -21.48 5.79
N VAL A 11 16.32 -21.38 6.15
CA VAL A 11 16.76 -20.51 7.25
C VAL A 11 16.54 -19.04 6.90
N TYR A 12 16.87 -18.64 5.67
CA TYR A 12 16.63 -17.28 5.21
C TYR A 12 15.12 -16.93 5.20
N LYS A 13 14.28 -17.82 4.65
CA LYS A 13 12.82 -17.64 4.64
C LYS A 13 12.25 -17.49 6.05
N ARG A 14 12.72 -18.30 7.01
CA ARG A 14 12.31 -18.19 8.42
C ARG A 14 12.73 -16.86 9.06
N GLN A 15 13.95 -16.38 8.78
CA GLN A 15 14.41 -15.08 9.28
C GLN A 15 13.61 -13.92 8.69
N VAL A 16 13.33 -13.93 7.39
CA VAL A 16 12.53 -12.88 6.73
C VAL A 16 11.08 -12.87 7.21
N LEU A 17 10.48 -14.04 7.48
CA LEU A 17 9.13 -14.14 8.07
C LEU A 17 9.04 -13.53 9.48
N ILE A 18 10.15 -13.44 10.21
CA ILE A 18 10.19 -12.87 11.57
C ILE A 18 10.30 -11.34 11.54
N ILE A 19 10.88 -10.75 10.50
CA ILE A 19 11.26 -9.33 10.45
C ILE A 19 10.56 -8.53 9.34
N MET A 20 9.75 -9.16 8.50
CA MET A 20 9.08 -8.52 7.36
C MET A 20 7.70 -9.13 7.12
N TRP A 21 6.72 -8.29 6.84
CA TRP A 21 5.40 -8.75 6.38
C TRP A 21 5.41 -8.90 4.86
N ILE A 22 5.14 -10.10 4.38
CA ILE A 22 5.27 -10.47 2.97
C ILE A 22 3.89 -10.59 2.33
N ALA A 23 3.69 -9.89 1.20
CA ALA A 23 2.48 -9.97 0.39
C ALA A 23 2.62 -11.12 -0.63
N ASP A 24 2.43 -12.36 -0.17
CA ASP A 24 2.59 -13.59 -0.94
C ASP A 24 1.27 -14.22 -1.43
N GLY A 25 0.13 -13.56 -1.13
CA GLY A 25 -1.20 -14.04 -1.49
C GLY A 25 -1.61 -13.81 -2.96
N TRP A 26 -0.76 -13.19 -3.78
CA TRP A 26 -1.05 -12.89 -5.18
C TRP A 26 -0.99 -14.14 -6.06
N LYS A 27 -1.96 -14.28 -6.99
CA LYS A 27 -1.96 -15.31 -8.05
C LYS A 27 -1.63 -14.71 -9.41
N GLU A 28 -2.09 -13.49 -9.65
CA GLU A 28 -1.98 -12.79 -10.93
C GLU A 28 -0.85 -11.74 -10.97
N TYR A 29 -0.23 -11.46 -9.83
CA TYR A 29 0.93 -10.59 -9.74
C TYR A 29 2.14 -11.32 -9.19
N GLU A 30 3.32 -10.98 -9.69
CA GLU A 30 4.59 -11.60 -9.30
C GLU A 30 5.76 -10.65 -9.56
N VAL A 31 6.70 -10.54 -8.63
CA VAL A 31 8.05 -10.04 -8.92
C VAL A 31 8.90 -11.21 -9.37
N ILE A 32 9.23 -11.27 -10.64
CA ILE A 32 9.98 -12.37 -11.23
C ILE A 32 11.45 -12.25 -10.87
N ASP A 33 12.06 -11.09 -11.10
CA ASP A 33 13.49 -10.83 -10.89
C ASP A 33 13.77 -9.36 -10.61
N THR A 34 14.93 -9.07 -10.01
CA THR A 34 15.34 -7.71 -9.64
C THR A 34 16.83 -7.52 -9.90
N SER A 35 17.23 -6.47 -10.62
CA SER A 35 18.63 -6.15 -10.88
C SER A 35 18.81 -4.72 -11.40
N LYS A 36 19.95 -4.09 -11.07
CA LYS A 36 20.40 -2.81 -11.63
C LYS A 36 19.37 -1.69 -11.57
N GLY A 37 18.71 -1.52 -10.44
CA GLY A 37 17.73 -0.46 -10.23
C GLY A 37 16.34 -0.74 -10.80
N GLU A 38 16.09 -1.95 -11.32
CA GLU A 38 14.83 -2.32 -11.94
C GLU A 38 14.29 -3.64 -11.41
N LYS A 39 13.00 -3.83 -11.57
CA LYS A 39 12.29 -5.08 -11.32
C LYS A 39 11.52 -5.52 -12.56
N LEU A 40 11.58 -6.82 -12.84
CA LEU A 40 10.77 -7.52 -13.81
C LEU A 40 9.56 -8.09 -13.10
N GLU A 41 8.37 -7.69 -13.52
CA GLU A 41 7.10 -8.05 -12.88
C GLU A 41 6.14 -8.66 -13.88
N ARG A 42 5.31 -9.61 -13.42
CA ARG A 42 4.12 -10.10 -14.13
C ARG A 42 2.87 -9.44 -13.53
N TRP A 43 2.04 -8.87 -14.39
CA TRP A 43 0.78 -8.20 -14.08
C TRP A 43 -0.36 -8.83 -14.90
N GLY A 44 -0.97 -9.90 -14.39
CA GLY A 44 -1.85 -10.76 -15.18
C GLY A 44 -1.05 -11.48 -16.26
N ASP A 45 -1.40 -11.24 -17.51
CA ASP A 45 -0.73 -11.80 -18.69
C ASP A 45 0.47 -10.97 -19.19
N TYR A 46 0.73 -9.79 -18.58
CA TYR A 46 1.69 -8.84 -19.08
C TYR A 46 2.95 -8.76 -18.23
N LEU A 47 4.10 -8.64 -18.88
CA LEU A 47 5.39 -8.42 -18.25
C LEU A 47 5.77 -6.94 -18.32
N LEU A 48 6.12 -6.37 -17.17
CA LEU A 48 6.57 -4.99 -17.06
C LEU A 48 7.97 -4.92 -16.46
N VAL A 49 8.79 -4.02 -16.97
CA VAL A 49 10.04 -3.60 -16.35
C VAL A 49 9.87 -2.18 -15.83
N ARG A 50 10.11 -2.01 -14.54
CA ARG A 50 9.96 -0.71 -13.89
C ARG A 50 11.13 -0.44 -12.94
N PRO A 51 11.57 0.83 -12.80
CA PRO A 51 12.62 1.18 -11.85
C PRO A 51 12.15 1.01 -10.40
N ASP A 52 13.04 0.48 -9.57
CA ASP A 52 12.85 0.40 -8.14
C ASP A 52 14.10 0.90 -7.40
N PRO A 53 14.02 1.97 -6.59
CA PRO A 53 15.17 2.55 -5.92
C PRO A 53 15.78 1.65 -4.85
N GLN A 54 15.05 0.64 -4.37
CA GLN A 54 15.57 -0.33 -3.41
C GLN A 54 16.51 -1.34 -4.07
N VAL A 55 16.40 -1.55 -5.38
CA VAL A 55 17.20 -2.52 -6.15
C VAL A 55 18.58 -1.94 -6.46
N ILE A 56 19.47 -1.90 -5.46
CA ILE A 56 20.84 -1.38 -5.60
C ILE A 56 21.87 -2.47 -5.98
N TRP A 57 21.44 -3.72 -6.06
CA TRP A 57 22.29 -4.87 -6.44
C TRP A 57 22.31 -5.09 -7.94
N ASP A 58 23.39 -5.72 -8.41
CA ASP A 58 23.64 -6.11 -9.80
C ASP A 58 23.72 -7.63 -9.88
N THR A 59 22.64 -8.26 -10.30
CA THR A 59 22.54 -9.71 -10.51
C THR A 59 22.38 -10.03 -12.00
N PRO A 60 22.79 -11.21 -12.46
CA PRO A 60 22.62 -11.60 -13.85
C PRO A 60 21.13 -11.68 -14.24
N ARG A 61 20.73 -10.92 -15.24
CA ARG A 61 19.37 -10.93 -15.81
C ARG A 61 19.17 -12.14 -16.74
N LYS A 62 18.96 -13.33 -16.15
CA LYS A 62 18.84 -14.61 -16.88
C LYS A 62 17.43 -14.86 -17.41
N ASN A 63 16.41 -14.31 -16.77
CA ASN A 63 15.03 -14.50 -17.19
C ASN A 63 14.78 -13.87 -18.56
N ARG A 64 14.09 -14.59 -19.44
CA ARG A 64 13.75 -14.12 -20.80
C ARG A 64 12.84 -12.89 -20.77
N GLY A 65 12.04 -12.70 -19.74
CA GLY A 65 11.15 -11.55 -19.56
C GLY A 65 11.85 -10.21 -19.64
N TRP A 66 13.14 -10.13 -19.28
CA TRP A 66 13.96 -8.92 -19.43
C TRP A 66 14.17 -8.47 -20.91
N LYS A 67 13.89 -9.35 -21.86
CA LYS A 67 13.99 -9.09 -23.32
C LYS A 67 12.65 -9.17 -24.03
N HIS A 68 11.60 -9.64 -23.36
CA HIS A 68 10.28 -9.89 -23.93
C HIS A 68 9.16 -9.30 -23.05
N MET A 69 9.43 -8.14 -22.44
CA MET A 69 8.43 -7.40 -21.67
C MET A 69 7.38 -6.75 -22.60
N ASN A 70 6.20 -6.50 -22.07
CA ASN A 70 5.12 -5.78 -22.76
C ASN A 70 5.22 -4.27 -22.59
N GLY A 71 5.86 -3.81 -21.50
CA GLY A 71 6.11 -2.40 -21.24
C GLY A 71 7.35 -2.18 -20.40
N HIS A 72 8.08 -1.10 -20.67
CA HIS A 72 9.26 -0.70 -19.91
C HIS A 72 9.18 0.80 -19.57
N TYR A 73 9.31 1.14 -18.30
CA TYR A 73 9.39 2.53 -17.88
C TYR A 73 10.86 2.97 -17.73
N HIS A 74 11.29 3.86 -18.58
CA HIS A 74 12.63 4.43 -18.57
C HIS A 74 12.70 5.67 -17.69
N ARG A 75 13.55 5.64 -16.67
CA ARG A 75 13.76 6.78 -15.77
C ARG A 75 14.65 7.83 -16.45
N SER A 76 14.21 9.08 -16.43
CA SER A 76 15.02 10.21 -16.88
C SER A 76 16.01 10.65 -15.78
N SER A 77 17.22 11.03 -16.18
CA SER A 77 18.22 11.63 -15.27
C SER A 77 17.80 13.00 -14.72
N ARG A 78 16.83 13.66 -15.36
CA ARG A 78 16.27 14.97 -14.95
C ARG A 78 15.02 14.86 -14.06
N GLY A 79 14.67 13.64 -13.64
CA GLY A 79 13.43 13.33 -12.93
C GLY A 79 12.29 12.94 -13.88
N GLY A 80 11.34 12.15 -13.39
CA GLY A 80 10.30 11.55 -14.21
C GLY A 80 10.83 10.44 -15.10
N GLY A 81 10.23 10.26 -16.26
CA GLY A 81 10.55 9.24 -17.26
C GLY A 81 9.38 9.00 -18.19
N GLU A 82 9.49 7.99 -19.03
CA GLU A 82 8.48 7.64 -20.03
C GLU A 82 8.35 6.13 -20.20
N TRP A 83 7.16 5.72 -20.61
CA TRP A 83 6.85 4.34 -20.93
C TRP A 83 7.21 4.04 -22.39
N GLU A 84 7.88 2.93 -22.61
CA GLU A 84 8.02 2.28 -23.90
C GLU A 84 7.06 1.08 -23.91
N PHE A 85 6.17 1.01 -24.91
CA PHE A 85 5.17 -0.02 -25.07
C PHE A 85 5.51 -0.94 -26.23
N PHE A 86 5.44 -2.26 -26.01
CA PHE A 86 5.67 -3.26 -27.04
C PHE A 86 4.36 -3.96 -27.46
N ASP A 87 3.66 -4.53 -26.50
CA ASP A 87 2.34 -5.16 -26.71
C ASP A 87 1.57 -5.10 -25.38
N LEU A 88 1.32 -3.89 -24.90
CA LEU A 88 0.63 -3.64 -23.67
C LEU A 88 -0.70 -2.93 -23.97
N PRO A 89 -1.86 -3.44 -23.51
CA PRO A 89 -3.13 -2.74 -23.66
C PRO A 89 -3.14 -1.42 -22.88
N HIS A 90 -4.01 -0.50 -23.29
CA HIS A 90 -4.19 0.77 -22.57
C HIS A 90 -4.71 0.58 -21.15
N GLN A 91 -5.46 -0.50 -20.92
CA GLN A 91 -6.01 -0.87 -19.62
C GLN A 91 -6.24 -2.38 -19.58
N TRP A 92 -6.01 -2.98 -18.40
CA TRP A 92 -6.33 -4.39 -18.12
C TRP A 92 -6.79 -4.53 -16.66
N GLU A 93 -7.29 -5.70 -16.31
CA GLU A 93 -7.72 -6.02 -14.95
C GLU A 93 -6.72 -6.93 -14.25
N LEU A 94 -6.65 -6.81 -12.93
CA LEU A 94 -5.90 -7.69 -12.05
C LEU A 94 -6.77 -8.06 -10.84
N HIS A 95 -6.72 -9.32 -10.42
CA HIS A 95 -7.53 -9.80 -9.33
C HIS A 95 -6.69 -10.11 -8.09
N TYR A 96 -7.22 -9.72 -6.93
CA TYR A 96 -6.73 -10.16 -5.63
C TYR A 96 -7.90 -10.66 -4.79
N LYS A 97 -8.01 -11.99 -4.61
CA LYS A 97 -9.18 -12.62 -4.01
C LYS A 97 -10.45 -12.18 -4.74
N ASP A 98 -11.40 -11.58 -4.03
CA ASP A 98 -12.68 -11.11 -4.60
C ASP A 98 -12.61 -9.66 -5.13
N LEU A 99 -11.45 -9.05 -5.14
CA LEU A 99 -11.26 -7.68 -5.61
C LEU A 99 -10.73 -7.64 -7.04
N THR A 100 -11.25 -6.72 -7.84
CA THR A 100 -10.82 -6.44 -9.21
C THR A 100 -10.27 -5.01 -9.30
N PHE A 101 -9.08 -4.88 -9.86
CA PHE A 101 -8.40 -3.61 -10.05
C PHE A 101 -8.20 -3.34 -11.54
N ASN A 102 -8.70 -2.22 -12.02
CA ASN A 102 -8.38 -1.70 -13.34
C ASN A 102 -6.98 -1.10 -13.31
N LEU A 103 -6.10 -1.56 -14.15
CA LEU A 103 -4.73 -1.10 -14.27
C LEU A 103 -4.50 -0.40 -15.58
N LYS A 104 -3.66 0.61 -15.59
CA LYS A 104 -3.16 1.28 -16.80
C LYS A 104 -1.82 1.95 -16.52
N PRO A 105 -0.91 1.98 -17.50
CA PRO A 105 0.27 2.82 -17.42
C PRO A 105 -0.17 4.28 -17.24
N PHE A 106 0.50 4.95 -16.33
CA PHE A 106 0.06 6.29 -15.93
C PHE A 106 1.31 7.14 -15.69
N SER A 107 1.18 8.43 -15.52
CA SER A 107 2.33 9.31 -15.29
C SER A 107 3.26 8.72 -14.24
N PHE A 108 4.56 8.76 -14.50
CA PHE A 108 5.56 8.03 -13.74
C PHE A 108 5.45 6.50 -13.95
N LYS A 109 6.18 5.75 -13.16
CA LYS A 109 6.29 4.29 -13.22
C LYS A 109 5.05 3.52 -12.70
N HIS A 110 3.98 4.22 -12.33
CA HIS A 110 2.84 3.61 -11.65
C HIS A 110 1.82 2.98 -12.61
N THR A 111 1.12 1.97 -12.13
CA THR A 111 0.09 1.23 -12.86
C THR A 111 -1.29 1.33 -12.21
N GLY A 112 -1.38 2.04 -11.09
CA GLY A 112 -2.61 2.21 -10.32
C GLY A 112 -2.74 1.28 -9.12
N LEU A 113 -1.74 0.46 -8.81
CA LEU A 113 -1.79 -0.48 -7.69
C LEU A 113 -0.41 -0.64 -7.03
N PHE A 114 -0.43 -0.86 -5.71
CA PHE A 114 0.72 -1.22 -4.89
C PHE A 114 0.51 -2.62 -4.31
N PRO A 115 1.00 -3.68 -4.99
CA PRO A 115 0.71 -5.07 -4.62
C PRO A 115 1.20 -5.46 -3.22
N GLU A 116 2.27 -4.87 -2.73
CA GLU A 116 2.81 -5.08 -1.39
C GLU A 116 1.82 -4.72 -0.28
N GLN A 117 0.84 -3.85 -0.56
CA GLN A 117 -0.20 -3.48 0.40
C GLN A 117 -1.20 -4.61 0.68
N ALA A 118 -1.22 -5.66 -0.12
CA ALA A 118 -2.12 -6.79 0.09
C ALA A 118 -1.96 -7.44 1.48
N VAL A 119 -0.74 -7.45 2.03
CA VAL A 119 -0.48 -7.94 3.38
C VAL A 119 -1.19 -7.12 4.48
N ASN A 120 -1.38 -5.82 4.23
CA ASN A 120 -2.17 -4.96 5.11
C ASN A 120 -3.67 -5.18 4.90
N TRP A 121 -4.12 -5.35 3.64
CA TRP A 121 -5.53 -5.62 3.34
C TRP A 121 -6.02 -6.90 4.01
N ASP A 122 -5.21 -7.94 3.99
CA ASP A 122 -5.52 -9.20 4.66
C ASP A 122 -5.60 -9.03 6.18
N TRP A 123 -4.63 -8.35 6.76
CA TRP A 123 -4.55 -8.11 8.20
C TRP A 123 -5.77 -7.32 8.73
N PHE A 124 -6.07 -6.15 8.16
CA PHE A 124 -7.20 -5.38 8.66
C PHE A 124 -8.56 -5.96 8.21
N GLY A 125 -8.61 -6.63 7.07
CA GLY A 125 -9.80 -7.32 6.60
C GLY A 125 -10.23 -8.43 7.56
N GLU A 126 -9.30 -9.20 8.11
CA GLU A 126 -9.57 -10.19 9.14
C GLU A 126 -10.10 -9.54 10.43
N LYS A 127 -9.48 -8.45 10.87
CA LYS A 127 -9.93 -7.71 12.06
C LYS A 127 -11.35 -7.16 11.90
N ILE A 128 -11.67 -6.59 10.74
CA ILE A 128 -13.01 -6.05 10.46
C ILE A 128 -14.05 -7.17 10.49
N ARG A 129 -13.80 -8.30 9.84
CA ARG A 129 -14.73 -9.46 9.83
C ARG A 129 -14.96 -10.03 11.22
N ASN A 130 -13.94 -10.04 12.05
CA ASN A 130 -13.98 -10.63 13.39
C ASN A 130 -14.39 -9.63 14.50
N ALA A 131 -14.67 -8.37 14.19
CA ALA A 131 -14.97 -7.33 15.15
C ALA A 131 -16.30 -7.54 15.91
N GLY A 132 -17.24 -8.31 15.34
CA GLY A 132 -18.55 -8.58 15.95
C GLY A 132 -19.48 -7.36 16.02
N ARG A 133 -19.10 -6.24 15.40
CA ARG A 133 -19.87 -4.98 15.37
C ARG A 133 -19.60 -4.23 14.06
N PRO A 134 -20.49 -3.28 13.66
CA PRO A 134 -20.22 -2.40 12.53
C PRO A 134 -18.94 -1.58 12.74
N ILE A 135 -18.11 -1.50 11.70
CA ILE A 135 -16.83 -0.79 11.73
C ILE A 135 -16.86 0.37 10.73
N LYS A 136 -16.48 1.56 11.19
CA LYS A 136 -16.29 2.76 10.37
C LYS A 136 -14.80 2.98 10.15
N VAL A 137 -14.36 2.89 8.90
CA VAL A 137 -12.96 3.07 8.49
C VAL A 137 -12.79 4.42 7.80
N LEU A 138 -11.78 5.18 8.21
CA LEU A 138 -11.28 6.34 7.48
C LEU A 138 -10.01 5.95 6.73
N ASN A 139 -10.01 6.10 5.41
CA ASN A 139 -8.83 5.89 4.56
C ASN A 139 -8.37 7.24 3.98
N LEU A 140 -7.21 7.71 4.41
CA LEU A 140 -6.56 8.95 4.00
C LEU A 140 -5.46 8.67 2.99
N PHE A 141 -5.26 9.57 2.02
CA PHE A 141 -4.37 9.37 0.86
C PHE A 141 -4.74 8.08 0.12
N ALA A 142 -6.05 7.93 -0.12
CA ALA A 142 -6.64 6.63 -0.42
C ALA A 142 -6.39 6.15 -1.87
N TYR A 143 -5.77 7.00 -2.73
CA TYR A 143 -5.33 6.66 -4.08
C TYR A 143 -6.44 6.01 -4.92
N THR A 144 -6.14 4.92 -5.62
CA THR A 144 -7.08 4.14 -6.45
C THR A 144 -7.96 3.17 -5.67
N GLY A 145 -7.93 3.24 -4.33
CA GLY A 145 -8.88 2.60 -3.46
C GLY A 145 -8.55 1.18 -3.00
N GLY A 146 -7.34 0.66 -3.17
CA GLY A 146 -7.01 -0.71 -2.77
C GLY A 146 -7.43 -1.03 -1.32
N ALA A 147 -7.00 -0.21 -0.34
CA ALA A 147 -7.38 -0.38 1.06
C ALA A 147 -8.87 -0.11 1.30
N THR A 148 -9.48 0.84 0.58
CA THR A 148 -10.92 1.13 0.66
C THR A 148 -11.75 -0.09 0.26
N LEU A 149 -11.42 -0.71 -0.88
CA LEU A 149 -12.13 -1.87 -1.39
C LEU A 149 -11.97 -3.08 -0.45
N ALA A 150 -10.74 -3.31 0.04
CA ALA A 150 -10.47 -4.40 0.97
C ALA A 150 -11.24 -4.25 2.29
N ALA A 151 -11.33 -3.02 2.84
CA ALA A 151 -12.11 -2.75 4.05
C ALA A 151 -13.62 -2.89 3.80
N ALA A 152 -14.13 -2.38 2.66
CA ALA A 152 -15.55 -2.50 2.30
C ALA A 152 -15.96 -3.95 2.05
N ALA A 153 -15.13 -4.74 1.35
CA ALA A 153 -15.36 -6.17 1.14
C ALA A 153 -15.34 -6.98 2.45
N ALA A 154 -14.61 -6.49 3.46
CA ALA A 154 -14.63 -7.05 4.80
C ALA A 154 -15.87 -6.66 5.64
N GLY A 155 -16.75 -5.78 5.12
CA GLY A 155 -18.00 -5.36 5.75
C GLY A 155 -17.97 -4.00 6.44
N ALA A 156 -16.90 -3.20 6.28
CA ALA A 156 -16.82 -1.87 6.87
C ALA A 156 -17.59 -0.81 6.06
N SER A 157 -18.06 0.22 6.78
CA SER A 157 -18.39 1.50 6.15
C SER A 157 -17.11 2.32 6.00
N VAL A 158 -16.80 2.76 4.79
CA VAL A 158 -15.50 3.41 4.51
C VAL A 158 -15.68 4.85 4.07
N THR A 159 -14.90 5.75 4.66
CA THR A 159 -14.72 7.11 4.14
C THR A 159 -13.38 7.18 3.41
N HIS A 160 -13.44 7.32 2.09
CA HIS A 160 -12.30 7.40 1.18
C HIS A 160 -11.98 8.87 0.90
N VAL A 161 -10.77 9.30 1.25
CA VAL A 161 -10.30 10.68 1.07
C VAL A 161 -9.01 10.71 0.27
N ASP A 162 -9.03 11.38 -0.87
CA ASP A 162 -7.87 11.66 -1.69
C ASP A 162 -7.98 13.05 -2.32
N ALA A 163 -6.89 13.77 -2.46
CA ALA A 163 -6.88 15.11 -3.04
C ALA A 163 -7.07 15.11 -4.56
N SER A 164 -6.82 13.98 -5.23
CA SER A 164 -6.91 13.84 -6.68
C SER A 164 -8.27 13.32 -7.12
N LYS A 165 -9.03 14.16 -7.82
CA LYS A 165 -10.32 13.75 -8.43
C LYS A 165 -10.15 12.53 -9.37
N GLY A 166 -9.04 12.47 -10.11
CA GLY A 166 -8.75 11.35 -11.01
C GLY A 166 -8.58 10.04 -10.25
N MET A 167 -7.89 10.06 -9.11
CA MET A 167 -7.70 8.87 -8.26
C MET A 167 -9.00 8.42 -7.61
N VAL A 168 -9.81 9.36 -7.10
CA VAL A 168 -11.14 9.03 -6.54
C VAL A 168 -12.07 8.42 -7.59
N ASN A 169 -12.06 8.93 -8.83
CA ASN A 169 -12.84 8.34 -9.91
C ASN A 169 -12.35 6.92 -10.25
N TRP A 170 -11.05 6.72 -10.34
CA TRP A 170 -10.47 5.40 -10.58
C TRP A 170 -10.81 4.42 -9.44
N ALA A 171 -10.79 4.88 -8.19
CA ALA A 171 -11.23 4.06 -7.05
C ALA A 171 -12.70 3.64 -7.16
N LYS A 172 -13.59 4.52 -7.67
CA LYS A 172 -14.99 4.17 -7.94
C LYS A 172 -15.13 3.12 -9.06
N GLU A 173 -14.31 3.24 -10.12
CA GLU A 173 -14.25 2.24 -11.20
C GLU A 173 -13.82 0.88 -10.64
N ASN A 174 -12.80 0.85 -9.78
CA ASN A 174 -12.34 -0.37 -9.11
C ASN A 174 -13.43 -0.95 -8.17
N ALA A 175 -14.16 -0.10 -7.46
CA ALA A 175 -15.27 -0.54 -6.63
C ALA A 175 -16.39 -1.18 -7.48
N ALA A 176 -16.72 -0.59 -8.63
CA ALA A 176 -17.69 -1.15 -9.55
C ALA A 176 -17.25 -2.50 -10.12
N ALA A 177 -16.00 -2.62 -10.57
CA ALA A 177 -15.41 -3.84 -11.07
C ALA A 177 -15.36 -4.96 -9.99
N SER A 178 -15.20 -4.59 -8.73
CA SER A 178 -15.22 -5.51 -7.58
C SER A 178 -16.63 -5.84 -7.05
N GLY A 179 -17.70 -5.40 -7.73
CA GLY A 179 -19.07 -5.63 -7.27
C GLY A 179 -19.46 -4.83 -6.01
N LEU A 180 -18.70 -3.78 -5.66
CA LEU A 180 -18.87 -2.97 -4.45
C LEU A 180 -19.59 -1.64 -4.70
N SER A 181 -20.28 -1.47 -5.82
CA SER A 181 -21.02 -0.24 -6.13
C SER A 181 -22.09 0.12 -5.08
N GLY A 182 -22.68 -0.87 -4.43
CA GLY A 182 -23.65 -0.71 -3.35
C GLY A 182 -23.08 -0.68 -1.94
N ALA A 183 -21.76 -0.81 -1.80
CA ALA A 183 -21.11 -0.79 -0.50
C ALA A 183 -21.17 0.61 0.15
N PRO A 184 -21.22 0.73 1.47
CA PRO A 184 -21.31 2.00 2.17
C PRO A 184 -19.97 2.75 2.15
N ILE A 185 -19.58 3.26 0.96
CA ILE A 185 -18.35 4.01 0.75
C ILE A 185 -18.69 5.47 0.47
N ARG A 186 -18.15 6.35 1.31
CA ARG A 186 -18.21 7.80 1.12
C ARG A 186 -16.97 8.29 0.39
N TRP A 187 -17.13 8.77 -0.84
CA TRP A 187 -16.06 9.23 -1.70
C TRP A 187 -15.83 10.72 -1.58
N LEU A 188 -14.61 11.16 -1.30
CA LEU A 188 -14.26 12.56 -1.09
C LEU A 188 -12.98 12.94 -1.85
N VAL A 189 -13.09 14.02 -2.62
CA VAL A 189 -11.93 14.72 -3.20
C VAL A 189 -11.59 15.87 -2.27
N ASP A 190 -10.57 15.70 -1.45
CA ASP A 190 -10.27 16.63 -0.37
C ASP A 190 -8.82 16.53 0.14
N ASP A 191 -8.33 17.60 0.75
CA ASP A 191 -7.11 17.59 1.55
C ASP A 191 -7.32 16.81 2.85
N CYS A 192 -6.45 15.84 3.12
CA CYS A 192 -6.61 14.93 4.26
C CYS A 192 -6.59 15.64 5.61
N VAL A 193 -5.69 16.61 5.81
CA VAL A 193 -5.59 17.35 7.07
C VAL A 193 -6.85 18.19 7.29
N LYS A 194 -7.25 18.95 6.30
CA LYS A 194 -8.45 19.80 6.34
C LYS A 194 -9.73 18.97 6.52
N PHE A 195 -9.76 17.77 5.93
CA PHE A 195 -10.85 16.84 6.13
C PHE A 195 -10.95 16.42 7.60
N VAL A 196 -9.85 15.97 8.21
CA VAL A 196 -9.81 15.53 9.61
C VAL A 196 -10.21 16.68 10.54
N GLU A 197 -9.71 17.90 10.32
CA GLU A 197 -10.11 19.10 11.09
C GLU A 197 -11.62 19.35 11.02
N ARG A 198 -12.25 19.14 9.87
CA ARG A 198 -13.71 19.27 9.74
C ARG A 198 -14.47 18.16 10.46
N GLU A 199 -13.99 16.93 10.42
CA GLU A 199 -14.60 15.82 11.14
C GLU A 199 -14.54 16.02 12.67
N ILE A 200 -13.44 16.58 13.20
CA ILE A 200 -13.34 17.00 14.58
C ILE A 200 -14.45 18.02 14.95
N ARG A 201 -14.61 19.08 14.13
CA ARG A 201 -15.64 20.09 14.36
C ARG A 201 -17.07 19.55 14.27
N ARG A 202 -17.28 18.47 13.50
CA ARG A 202 -18.57 17.80 13.33
C ARG A 202 -18.84 16.76 14.40
N GLY A 203 -17.86 16.41 15.22
CA GLY A 203 -17.96 15.35 16.22
C GLY A 203 -18.09 13.95 15.59
N ASN A 204 -17.59 13.75 14.38
CA ASN A 204 -17.59 12.43 13.74
C ASN A 204 -16.42 11.58 14.27
N HIS A 205 -16.68 10.28 14.44
CA HIS A 205 -15.69 9.33 14.94
C HIS A 205 -15.60 8.09 14.03
N TYR A 206 -14.41 7.48 14.04
CA TYR A 206 -14.04 6.32 13.25
C TYR A 206 -13.46 5.23 14.15
N ASP A 207 -13.78 3.97 13.83
CA ASP A 207 -13.25 2.82 14.56
C ASP A 207 -11.86 2.41 14.07
N ALA A 208 -11.52 2.77 12.85
CA ALA A 208 -10.22 2.48 12.28
C ALA A 208 -9.77 3.59 11.33
N ILE A 209 -8.45 3.81 11.29
CA ILE A 209 -7.82 4.78 10.40
C ILE A 209 -6.71 4.09 9.62
N ILE A 210 -6.68 4.32 8.32
CA ILE A 210 -5.62 3.90 7.39
C ILE A 210 -5.05 5.16 6.76
N MET A 211 -3.74 5.29 6.69
CA MET A 211 -3.09 6.36 5.95
C MET A 211 -1.84 5.88 5.22
N ASP A 212 -1.71 6.31 3.98
CA ASP A 212 -0.58 6.03 3.10
C ASP A 212 -0.04 7.33 2.49
N PRO A 213 0.54 8.21 3.32
CA PRO A 213 0.95 9.53 2.87
C PRO A 213 2.16 9.45 1.94
N PRO A 214 2.22 10.31 0.91
CA PRO A 214 3.39 10.41 0.06
C PRO A 214 4.60 10.96 0.85
N SER A 215 5.82 10.61 0.43
CA SER A 215 7.03 11.20 1.01
C SER A 215 7.09 12.71 0.80
N TYR A 216 6.63 13.17 -0.37
CA TYR A 216 6.55 14.58 -0.74
C TYR A 216 5.31 14.83 -1.60
N GLY A 217 4.66 15.97 -1.40
CA GLY A 217 3.52 16.41 -2.21
C GLY A 217 3.40 17.93 -2.27
N ARG A 218 2.68 18.40 -3.28
CA ARG A 218 2.26 19.80 -3.40
C ARG A 218 0.75 19.88 -3.51
N GLY A 219 0.14 20.66 -2.64
CA GLY A 219 -1.25 20.99 -2.71
C GLY A 219 -1.57 21.98 -3.84
N PRO A 220 -2.84 22.11 -4.23
CA PRO A 220 -3.28 22.94 -5.34
C PRO A 220 -3.01 24.46 -5.13
N LYS A 221 -2.78 24.88 -3.89
CA LYS A 221 -2.45 26.26 -3.53
C LYS A 221 -0.96 26.47 -3.21
N GLY A 222 -0.10 25.47 -3.56
CA GLY A 222 1.33 25.53 -3.30
C GLY A 222 1.74 25.05 -1.90
N GLU A 223 0.82 24.50 -1.11
CA GLU A 223 1.14 23.87 0.17
C GLU A 223 2.14 22.73 -0.06
N ILE A 224 3.14 22.65 0.80
CA ILE A 224 4.17 21.61 0.74
C ILE A 224 3.87 20.58 1.83
N TRP A 225 3.71 19.33 1.41
CA TRP A 225 3.72 18.16 2.28
C TRP A 225 5.12 17.53 2.25
N LYS A 226 5.72 17.38 3.41
CA LYS A 226 6.89 16.54 3.65
C LYS A 226 6.55 15.60 4.79
N ILE A 227 6.74 14.31 4.58
CA ILE A 227 6.31 13.30 5.55
C ILE A 227 6.99 13.50 6.91
N GLU A 228 8.28 13.85 6.92
CA GLU A 228 9.08 14.05 8.14
C GLU A 228 8.51 15.15 9.04
N ASP A 229 7.91 16.18 8.43
CA ASP A 229 7.36 17.33 9.15
C ASP A 229 5.88 17.14 9.51
N ALA A 230 5.14 16.35 8.72
CA ALA A 230 3.69 16.36 8.73
C ALA A 230 3.04 15.08 9.29
N ILE A 231 3.72 13.93 9.28
CA ILE A 231 3.11 12.63 9.62
C ILE A 231 2.73 12.55 11.11
N HIS A 232 3.61 12.93 12.02
CA HIS A 232 3.32 12.87 13.45
C HIS A 232 2.21 13.84 13.87
N PRO A 233 2.20 15.13 13.43
CA PRO A 233 1.07 16.02 13.62
C PRO A 233 -0.25 15.47 13.09
N LEU A 234 -0.26 14.80 11.93
CA LEU A 234 -1.46 14.20 11.36
C LEU A 234 -1.95 13.00 12.19
N ILE A 235 -1.06 12.10 12.62
CA ILE A 235 -1.41 10.99 13.53
C ILE A 235 -2.08 11.55 14.78
N LYS A 236 -1.46 12.54 15.43
CA LYS A 236 -2.00 13.22 16.61
C LYS A 236 -3.36 13.88 16.34
N LEU A 237 -3.55 14.48 15.18
CA LEU A 237 -4.83 15.06 14.81
C LEU A 237 -5.90 13.97 14.65
N CYS A 238 -5.56 12.85 14.02
CA CYS A 238 -6.43 11.71 13.79
C CYS A 238 -6.89 11.03 15.09
N THR A 239 -6.10 11.06 16.17
CA THR A 239 -6.55 10.49 17.45
C THR A 239 -7.80 11.18 18.01
N LYS A 240 -8.05 12.44 17.64
CA LYS A 240 -9.23 13.20 18.09
C LYS A 240 -10.53 12.76 17.41
N ILE A 241 -10.45 11.95 16.36
CA ILE A 241 -11.61 11.38 15.65
C ILE A 241 -11.68 9.86 15.76
N LEU A 242 -10.86 9.23 16.62
CA LEU A 242 -11.06 7.84 16.97
C LEU A 242 -12.30 7.69 17.86
N SER A 243 -13.02 6.60 17.70
CA SER A 243 -14.09 6.20 18.60
C SER A 243 -13.54 5.83 19.99
N ASP A 244 -14.43 5.69 20.99
CA ASP A 244 -14.03 5.27 22.32
C ASP A 244 -13.47 3.83 22.34
N ASP A 245 -13.89 3.02 21.36
CA ASP A 245 -13.46 1.62 21.19
C ASP A 245 -12.91 1.38 19.79
N PRO A 246 -11.73 1.96 19.44
CA PRO A 246 -11.15 1.82 18.10
C PRO A 246 -10.62 0.40 17.88
N LEU A 247 -10.68 -0.06 16.63
CA LEU A 247 -10.26 -1.39 16.24
C LEU A 247 -8.79 -1.43 15.85
N PHE A 248 -8.36 -0.52 14.95
CA PHE A 248 -6.96 -0.42 14.51
C PHE A 248 -6.59 0.97 13.98
N PHE A 249 -5.28 1.20 13.90
CA PHE A 249 -4.67 2.34 13.23
C PHE A 249 -3.47 1.86 12.38
N LEU A 250 -3.48 2.12 11.08
CA LEU A 250 -2.46 1.70 10.13
C LEU A 250 -1.82 2.92 9.47
N VAL A 251 -0.49 2.97 9.50
CA VAL A 251 0.32 3.99 8.81
C VAL A 251 1.32 3.30 7.91
N ASN A 252 1.36 3.69 6.64
CA ASN A 252 2.36 3.24 5.68
C ASN A 252 3.40 4.32 5.42
N SER A 253 4.61 3.92 5.06
CA SER A 253 5.69 4.80 4.62
C SER A 253 6.57 4.12 3.57
N TYR A 254 6.82 4.85 2.49
CA TYR A 254 7.78 4.49 1.44
C TYR A 254 9.02 5.41 1.47
N THR A 255 9.19 6.15 2.56
CA THR A 255 10.26 7.14 2.69
C THR A 255 11.52 6.50 3.21
N THR A 256 12.59 6.60 2.44
CA THR A 256 13.94 6.20 2.87
C THR A 256 14.33 6.98 4.14
N GLY A 257 14.81 6.27 5.15
CA GLY A 257 15.18 6.87 6.44
C GLY A 257 14.06 6.90 7.49
N LEU A 258 12.81 6.60 7.13
CA LEU A 258 11.72 6.40 8.08
C LEU A 258 11.61 4.92 8.44
N ALA A 259 12.49 4.46 9.34
CA ALA A 259 12.52 3.06 9.77
C ALA A 259 11.21 2.63 10.46
N PRO A 260 10.84 1.32 10.42
CA PRO A 260 9.64 0.82 11.08
C PRO A 260 9.56 1.20 12.57
N ALA A 261 10.68 1.22 13.30
CA ALA A 261 10.73 1.63 14.69
C ALA A 261 10.28 3.09 14.93
N VAL A 262 10.43 3.98 13.96
CA VAL A 262 9.93 5.36 14.04
C VAL A 262 8.41 5.37 14.00
N LEU A 263 7.78 4.53 13.15
CA LEU A 263 6.33 4.36 13.12
C LEU A 263 5.82 3.81 14.45
N THR A 264 6.51 2.82 15.03
CA THR A 264 6.18 2.28 16.37
C THR A 264 6.20 3.39 17.42
N TYR A 265 7.26 4.23 17.43
CA TYR A 265 7.39 5.29 18.43
C TYR A 265 6.22 6.28 18.36
N MET A 266 5.88 6.75 17.15
CA MET A 266 4.79 7.70 16.93
C MET A 266 3.42 7.11 17.34
N LEU A 267 3.12 5.89 16.88
CA LEU A 267 1.85 5.23 17.20
C LEU A 267 1.72 4.89 18.68
N ALA A 268 2.78 4.36 19.31
CA ALA A 268 2.77 4.05 20.74
C ALA A 268 2.62 5.29 21.63
N THR A 269 3.16 6.43 21.17
CA THR A 269 3.02 7.71 21.87
C THR A 269 1.57 8.24 21.81
N GLU A 270 1.03 8.32 20.59
CA GLU A 270 -0.26 8.98 20.36
C GLU A 270 -1.46 8.10 20.70
N LEU A 271 -1.33 6.77 20.61
CA LEU A 271 -2.40 5.81 20.88
C LEU A 271 -2.35 5.23 22.31
N LYS A 272 -1.46 5.74 23.16
CA LYS A 272 -1.36 5.35 24.58
C LYS A 272 -2.67 5.41 25.37
N PRO A 273 -3.61 6.34 25.13
CA PRO A 273 -4.90 6.37 25.85
C PRO A 273 -5.77 5.13 25.61
N TRP A 274 -5.60 4.45 24.49
CA TRP A 274 -6.36 3.23 24.17
C TRP A 274 -5.55 1.97 24.49
N LYS A 275 -6.23 0.93 24.99
CA LYS A 275 -5.60 -0.37 25.28
C LYS A 275 -5.35 -1.09 23.96
N GLY A 276 -4.08 -1.32 23.64
CA GLY A 276 -3.68 -1.98 22.40
C GLY A 276 -2.19 -2.23 22.31
N SER A 277 -1.76 -2.82 21.21
CA SER A 277 -0.37 -3.08 20.90
C SER A 277 0.01 -2.44 19.58
N VAL A 278 1.28 -2.04 19.45
CA VAL A 278 1.86 -1.52 18.21
C VAL A 278 2.92 -2.50 17.70
N GLU A 279 2.83 -2.82 16.43
CA GLU A 279 3.85 -3.54 15.69
C GLU A 279 4.18 -2.77 14.42
N SER A 280 5.45 -2.68 14.07
CA SER A 280 5.88 -2.05 12.83
C SER A 280 6.98 -2.87 12.18
N GLN A 281 6.83 -3.13 10.90
CA GLN A 281 7.79 -3.91 10.13
C GLN A 281 7.90 -3.39 8.70
N GLU A 282 8.94 -3.79 8.00
CA GLU A 282 8.99 -3.66 6.55
C GLU A 282 7.93 -4.55 5.90
N ILE A 283 7.42 -4.10 4.76
CA ILE A 283 6.56 -4.89 3.87
C ILE A 283 7.32 -5.23 2.61
N GLY A 284 7.10 -6.41 2.06
CA GLY A 284 7.85 -6.87 0.90
C GLY A 284 7.07 -7.81 -0.01
N LEU A 285 7.69 -8.04 -1.16
CA LEU A 285 7.18 -8.92 -2.21
C LEU A 285 8.18 -10.05 -2.46
N PRO A 286 7.73 -11.32 -2.54
CA PRO A 286 8.61 -12.42 -2.89
C PRO A 286 9.14 -12.26 -4.31
N VAL A 287 10.43 -12.57 -4.51
CA VAL A 287 11.09 -12.56 -5.83
C VAL A 287 11.32 -14.00 -6.27
N THR A 288 10.70 -14.41 -7.35
CA THR A 288 10.65 -15.81 -7.79
C THR A 288 12.03 -16.38 -8.15
N GLU A 289 12.82 -15.66 -8.95
CA GLU A 289 14.12 -16.15 -9.42
C GLU A 289 15.16 -16.30 -8.30
N SER A 290 15.17 -15.39 -7.34
CA SER A 290 16.14 -15.42 -6.25
C SER A 290 15.66 -16.17 -5.00
N GLY A 291 14.35 -16.31 -4.81
CA GLY A 291 13.73 -16.80 -3.57
C GLY A 291 13.89 -15.84 -2.40
N LEU A 292 14.37 -14.61 -2.64
CA LEU A 292 14.49 -13.54 -1.67
C LEU A 292 13.22 -12.69 -1.62
N VAL A 293 13.22 -11.65 -0.80
CA VAL A 293 12.10 -10.70 -0.71
C VAL A 293 12.59 -9.31 -1.10
N LEU A 294 11.87 -8.66 -2.02
CA LEU A 294 12.09 -7.25 -2.34
C LEU A 294 11.45 -6.40 -1.23
N PRO A 295 12.23 -5.61 -0.46
CA PRO A 295 11.68 -4.66 0.49
C PRO A 295 11.00 -3.51 -0.28
N CYS A 296 9.76 -3.16 0.12
CA CYS A 296 8.98 -2.16 -0.61
C CYS A 296 8.74 -0.89 0.20
N GLY A 297 8.56 -1.03 1.51
CA GLY A 297 8.27 0.07 2.42
C GLY A 297 8.09 -0.44 3.83
N ALA A 298 7.52 0.36 4.71
CA ALA A 298 7.23 0.01 6.10
C ALA A 298 5.76 0.28 6.45
N SER A 299 5.23 -0.52 7.37
CA SER A 299 3.90 -0.29 7.96
C SER A 299 4.00 -0.33 9.48
N GLY A 300 3.31 0.62 10.11
CA GLY A 300 3.04 0.62 11.53
C GLY A 300 1.57 0.28 11.78
N ARG A 301 1.30 -0.70 12.62
CA ARG A 301 -0.03 -1.22 12.96
C ARG A 301 -0.24 -1.11 14.46
N TRP A 302 -1.20 -0.30 14.87
CA TRP A 302 -1.77 -0.40 16.21
C TRP A 302 -3.07 -1.21 16.13
N CYS A 303 -3.30 -2.05 17.12
CA CYS A 303 -4.49 -2.86 17.22
C CYS A 303 -4.99 -2.87 18.65
N SER A 304 -6.32 -2.77 18.83
CA SER A 304 -6.96 -2.95 20.14
C SER A 304 -6.64 -4.32 20.72
N SER A 305 -6.52 -4.39 22.05
CA SER A 305 -6.32 -5.64 22.81
C SER A 305 -7.63 -6.43 23.06
N ARG A 306 -8.75 -5.98 22.48
CA ARG A 306 -10.06 -6.62 22.63
C ARG A 306 -10.36 -7.56 21.48
#